data_cbdefca6366f78acf3af1f18470970f1
#
_entry.id   cbdefca6366f78acf3af1f18470970f1
#
_cell.length_a   1.000
_cell.length_b   1.000
_cell.length_c   1.000
_cell.angle_alpha   90.00
_cell.angle_beta   90.00
_cell.angle_gamma   90.00
#
_symmetry.space_group_name_H-M   'P 1'
#
loop_
_entity.id
_entity.type
_entity.pdbx_description
1 polymer ?
#
loop_
_entity_poly.entity_id
_entity_poly.type
_entity_poly.pdbx_seq_one_letter_code
_entity_poly.pdbx_strand_id
1 'polypeptide(L)'
;FGDVTWPEHHGIFIIPIKIAAAFKIPLVIWGENPQYEYGGPGLGDKLDYEWLRTFGGFWLDKYSVKEVGLRHEIELKHLNPYIYPTKEELDEMKLNSIFLFYFYKYDIYKNLEFVKKHGFSVDDRPKEGTYTNWENLDEKYTGMHDYFKWIKYGFGRATDHASLDIRYGKISRDEGVRLVKEYEGKIPLRYFNEFLEDMELDREGFYKIVDKFANRDIFELDENGEFKRDSEGNLIKKFNP
;
A
#
# COMPACT_ATOMS: atom_id res chain seq x y z
N PHE A 1 0.24 -13.62 -4.13
CA PHE A 1 -0.63 -12.47 -3.88
C PHE A 1 -0.32 -11.26 -4.77
N GLY A 2 0.88 -11.19 -5.38
CA GLY A 2 1.30 -10.02 -6.17
C GLY A 2 1.36 -8.74 -5.34
N ASP A 3 1.93 -8.83 -4.16
CA ASP A 3 2.22 -7.72 -3.28
C ASP A 3 3.60 -7.95 -2.67
N VAL A 4 4.55 -7.09 -3.04
CA VAL A 4 5.96 -7.21 -2.65
C VAL A 4 6.22 -6.62 -1.25
N THR A 5 5.34 -5.75 -0.79
CA THR A 5 5.47 -5.02 0.49
C THR A 5 4.57 -5.60 1.58
N TRP A 6 3.95 -6.77 1.33
CA TRP A 6 3.08 -7.40 2.32
C TRP A 6 3.72 -7.58 3.71
N PRO A 7 4.98 -8.04 3.85
CA PRO A 7 5.59 -8.20 5.17
C PRO A 7 5.69 -6.87 5.94
N GLU A 8 6.00 -5.78 5.25
CA GLU A 8 6.11 -4.44 5.83
C GLU A 8 4.75 -3.94 6.30
N HIS A 9 3.78 -3.88 5.39
CA HIS A 9 2.44 -3.39 5.70
C HIS A 9 1.77 -4.19 6.81
N HIS A 10 2.00 -5.49 6.85
CA HIS A 10 1.48 -6.35 7.91
C HIS A 10 2.23 -6.09 9.23
N GLY A 11 3.57 -6.01 9.16
CA GLY A 11 4.44 -5.78 10.31
C GLY A 11 4.21 -4.43 11.00
N ILE A 12 3.97 -3.36 10.23
CA ILE A 12 3.69 -2.02 10.76
C ILE A 12 2.57 -2.04 11.80
N PHE A 13 1.49 -2.76 11.55
CA PHE A 13 0.35 -2.82 12.47
C PHE A 13 0.52 -3.86 13.59
N ILE A 14 1.15 -5.01 13.28
CA ILE A 14 1.22 -6.12 14.24
C ILE A 14 2.31 -5.94 15.27
N ILE A 15 3.52 -5.54 14.84
CA ILE A 15 4.69 -5.51 15.71
C ILE A 15 4.51 -4.51 16.87
N PRO A 16 4.04 -3.27 16.67
CA PRO A 16 3.77 -2.34 17.75
C PRO A 16 2.75 -2.88 18.77
N ILE A 17 1.70 -3.55 18.30
CA ILE A 17 0.70 -4.17 19.18
C ILE A 17 1.32 -5.28 20.04
N LYS A 18 2.12 -6.17 19.42
CA LYS A 18 2.81 -7.25 20.14
C LYS A 18 3.81 -6.69 21.17
N ILE A 19 4.52 -5.61 20.82
CA ILE A 19 5.44 -4.95 21.74
C ILE A 19 4.69 -4.28 22.90
N ALA A 20 3.62 -3.56 22.60
CA ALA A 20 2.77 -2.96 23.61
C ALA A 20 2.23 -4.02 24.59
N ALA A 21 1.84 -5.18 24.03
CA ALA A 21 1.43 -6.34 24.80
C ALA A 21 2.52 -6.81 25.77
N ALA A 22 3.68 -7.13 25.23
CA ALA A 22 4.80 -7.68 26.00
C ALA A 22 5.27 -6.75 27.13
N PHE A 23 5.23 -5.44 26.88
CA PHE A 23 5.62 -4.42 27.86
C PHE A 23 4.47 -3.85 28.68
N LYS A 24 3.25 -4.36 28.52
CA LYS A 24 2.03 -3.90 29.22
C LYS A 24 1.81 -2.38 29.04
N ILE A 25 2.03 -1.88 27.85
CA ILE A 25 1.76 -0.48 27.47
C ILE A 25 0.26 -0.37 27.15
N PRO A 26 -0.50 0.45 27.89
CA PRO A 26 -1.96 0.45 27.77
C PRO A 26 -2.49 1.27 26.60
N LEU A 27 -1.65 2.04 25.91
CA LEU A 27 -2.06 2.95 24.83
C LEU A 27 -1.07 2.92 23.67
N VAL A 28 -1.60 2.68 22.47
CA VAL A 28 -0.89 2.88 21.20
C VAL A 28 -1.61 3.96 20.40
N ILE A 29 -0.87 4.95 19.90
CA ILE A 29 -1.41 6.03 19.08
C ILE A 29 -0.80 5.95 17.70
N TRP A 30 -1.65 5.82 16.67
CA TRP A 30 -1.25 5.78 15.27
C TRP A 30 -1.34 7.16 14.65
N GLY A 31 -0.26 7.60 14.02
CA GLY A 31 -0.24 8.81 13.21
C GLY A 31 -0.88 8.61 11.84
N GLU A 32 -0.75 7.42 11.29
CA GLU A 32 -1.33 7.02 10.01
C GLU A 32 -2.74 6.46 10.19
N ASN A 33 -3.62 6.80 9.25
CA ASN A 33 -4.96 6.22 9.20
C ASN A 33 -5.33 5.87 7.76
N PRO A 34 -5.23 4.61 7.36
CA PRO A 34 -5.51 4.18 6.00
C PRO A 34 -6.91 4.56 5.48
N GLN A 35 -7.88 4.73 6.38
CA GLN A 35 -9.23 5.15 5.99
C GLN A 35 -9.27 6.60 5.48
N TYR A 36 -8.43 7.47 6.03
CA TYR A 36 -8.29 8.86 5.55
C TYR A 36 -7.38 8.97 4.34
N GLU A 37 -6.35 8.14 4.26
CA GLU A 37 -5.35 8.19 3.21
C GLU A 37 -5.83 7.52 1.91
N TYR A 38 -6.49 6.38 2.02
CA TYR A 38 -6.89 5.57 0.86
C TYR A 38 -8.40 5.37 0.72
N GLY A 39 -9.17 5.74 1.75
CA GLY A 39 -10.60 5.47 1.82
C GLY A 39 -10.91 4.04 2.23
N GLY A 40 -12.15 3.61 2.03
CA GLY A 40 -12.62 2.29 2.42
C GLY A 40 -13.73 2.33 3.46
N PRO A 41 -14.12 1.18 4.04
CA PRO A 41 -15.18 1.15 5.05
C PRO A 41 -14.74 1.87 6.32
N GLY A 42 -15.61 2.72 6.87
CA GLY A 42 -15.37 3.38 8.14
C GLY A 42 -15.47 2.37 9.29
N LEU A 43 -14.33 2.01 9.88
CA LEU A 43 -14.24 1.04 10.95
C LEU A 43 -14.08 1.69 12.35
N GLY A 44 -14.31 3.01 12.46
CA GLY A 44 -14.24 3.76 13.71
C GLY A 44 -12.86 4.30 14.05
N ASP A 45 -12.69 4.65 15.33
CA ASP A 45 -11.54 5.39 15.86
C ASP A 45 -10.41 4.51 16.39
N LYS A 46 -10.63 3.19 16.45
CA LYS A 46 -9.72 2.24 17.08
C LYS A 46 -9.17 1.25 16.06
N LEU A 47 -7.88 0.96 16.22
CA LEU A 47 -7.26 -0.19 15.62
C LEU A 47 -7.41 -1.35 16.61
N ASP A 48 -8.57 -2.00 16.57
CA ASP A 48 -8.89 -3.16 17.40
C ASP A 48 -8.80 -4.48 16.61
N TYR A 49 -9.15 -5.57 17.27
CA TYR A 49 -9.14 -6.90 16.66
C TYR A 49 -10.02 -6.97 15.40
N GLU A 50 -11.19 -6.33 15.38
CA GLU A 50 -12.08 -6.35 14.21
C GLU A 50 -11.50 -5.57 13.04
N TRP A 51 -10.87 -4.42 13.32
CA TRP A 51 -10.15 -3.65 12.30
C TRP A 51 -9.05 -4.49 11.67
N LEU A 52 -8.25 -5.13 12.49
CA LEU A 52 -7.14 -5.97 12.09
C LEU A 52 -7.59 -7.18 11.28
N ARG A 53 -8.64 -7.86 11.73
CA ARG A 53 -9.23 -9.01 11.03
C ARG A 53 -9.75 -8.60 9.65
N THR A 54 -10.37 -7.45 9.55
CA THR A 54 -10.96 -6.94 8.31
C THR A 54 -9.89 -6.53 7.32
N PHE A 55 -8.91 -5.74 7.75
CA PHE A 55 -7.81 -5.30 6.88
C PHE A 55 -6.73 -6.36 6.71
N GLY A 56 -6.33 -7.07 7.75
CA GLY A 56 -5.36 -8.16 7.67
C GLY A 56 -5.81 -9.30 6.75
N GLY A 57 -7.11 -9.66 6.82
CA GLY A 57 -7.69 -10.66 5.92
C GLY A 57 -7.78 -10.18 4.46
N PHE A 58 -7.88 -8.89 4.23
CA PHE A 58 -7.86 -8.29 2.89
C PHE A 58 -6.51 -8.49 2.19
N TRP A 59 -5.41 -8.32 2.91
CA TRP A 59 -4.05 -8.45 2.37
C TRP A 59 -3.65 -9.89 2.02
N LEU A 60 -4.29 -10.89 2.63
CA LEU A 60 -3.97 -12.31 2.45
C LEU A 60 -5.07 -13.08 1.71
N ASP A 61 -5.92 -12.41 0.95
CA ASP A 61 -7.03 -13.05 0.25
C ASP A 61 -7.88 -13.93 1.20
N LYS A 62 -8.16 -13.42 2.40
CA LYS A 62 -8.90 -14.08 3.50
C LYS A 62 -8.17 -15.21 4.22
N TYR A 63 -6.92 -15.48 3.89
CA TYR A 63 -6.14 -16.48 4.61
C TYR A 63 -5.42 -15.89 5.83
N SER A 64 -5.38 -16.64 6.90
CA SER A 64 -4.53 -16.29 8.03
C SER A 64 -3.04 -16.47 7.68
N VAL A 65 -2.16 -15.76 8.39
CA VAL A 65 -0.70 -15.92 8.24
C VAL A 65 -0.27 -17.38 8.38
N LYS A 66 -0.91 -18.15 9.27
CA LYS A 66 -0.62 -19.59 9.46
C LYS A 66 -1.01 -20.41 8.25
N GLU A 67 -2.17 -20.13 7.64
CA GLU A 67 -2.63 -20.81 6.43
C GLU A 67 -1.73 -20.50 5.22
N VAL A 68 -1.26 -19.25 5.13
CA VAL A 68 -0.26 -18.87 4.11
C VAL A 68 1.04 -19.64 4.31
N GLY A 69 1.54 -19.74 5.56
CA GLY A 69 2.71 -20.55 5.87
C GLY A 69 2.58 -21.99 5.45
N LEU A 70 1.45 -22.62 5.78
CA LEU A 70 1.17 -24.01 5.39
C LEU A 70 1.12 -24.22 3.87
N ARG A 71 0.51 -23.27 3.13
CA ARG A 71 0.37 -23.35 1.67
C ARG A 71 1.68 -23.18 0.91
N HIS A 72 2.59 -22.38 1.46
CA HIS A 72 3.87 -22.03 0.84
C HIS A 72 5.07 -22.65 1.52
N GLU A 73 4.83 -23.64 2.40
CA GLU A 73 5.88 -24.38 3.13
C GLU A 73 6.83 -23.48 3.92
N ILE A 74 6.30 -22.35 4.43
CA ILE A 74 7.05 -21.40 5.25
C ILE A 74 6.96 -21.81 6.71
N GLU A 75 8.10 -22.04 7.36
CA GLU A 75 8.14 -22.39 8.78
C GLU A 75 7.51 -21.30 9.65
N LEU A 76 6.65 -21.71 10.59
CA LEU A 76 5.95 -20.77 11.49
C LEU A 76 6.87 -19.83 12.27
N LYS A 77 8.11 -20.27 12.56
CA LYS A 77 9.09 -19.41 13.25
C LYS A 77 9.38 -18.09 12.48
N HIS A 78 9.38 -18.14 11.12
CA HIS A 78 9.58 -16.98 10.27
C HIS A 78 8.33 -16.09 10.17
N LEU A 79 7.16 -16.67 10.39
CA LEU A 79 5.87 -15.98 10.34
C LEU A 79 5.43 -15.43 11.70
N ASN A 80 6.08 -15.84 12.78
CA ASN A 80 5.70 -15.46 14.13
C ASN A 80 5.60 -13.93 14.36
N PRO A 81 6.47 -13.06 13.79
CA PRO A 81 6.31 -11.62 13.90
C PRO A 81 4.99 -11.09 13.34
N TYR A 82 4.41 -11.78 12.36
CA TYR A 82 3.20 -11.39 11.64
C TYR A 82 1.91 -12.04 12.18
N ILE A 83 2.02 -12.90 13.19
CA ILE A 83 0.85 -13.55 13.80
C ILE A 83 0.27 -12.61 14.85
N TYR A 84 -1.01 -12.30 14.72
CA TYR A 84 -1.77 -11.45 15.64
C TYR A 84 -1.90 -12.08 17.02
N PRO A 85 -1.88 -11.26 18.09
CA PRO A 85 -2.44 -11.66 19.37
C PRO A 85 -3.90 -12.07 19.21
N THR A 86 -4.36 -13.01 20.01
CA THR A 86 -5.77 -13.41 20.00
C THR A 86 -6.64 -12.29 20.59
N LYS A 87 -7.95 -12.36 20.34
CA LYS A 87 -8.89 -11.40 20.93
C LYS A 87 -8.81 -11.42 22.45
N GLU A 88 -8.72 -12.61 23.03
CA GLU A 88 -8.62 -12.83 24.48
C GLU A 88 -7.35 -12.17 25.05
N GLU A 89 -6.21 -12.34 24.40
CA GLU A 89 -4.95 -11.70 24.79
C GLU A 89 -5.05 -10.17 24.74
N LEU A 90 -5.69 -9.60 23.71
CA LEU A 90 -5.89 -8.15 23.59
C LEU A 90 -6.86 -7.62 24.65
N ASP A 91 -7.95 -8.35 24.92
CA ASP A 91 -8.94 -7.98 25.93
C ASP A 91 -8.34 -8.01 27.36
N GLU A 92 -7.54 -9.03 27.69
CA GLU A 92 -6.84 -9.14 28.98
C GLU A 92 -5.87 -7.98 29.24
N MET A 93 -5.20 -7.52 28.18
CA MET A 93 -4.25 -6.41 28.27
C MET A 93 -4.90 -5.05 28.44
N LYS A 94 -6.19 -4.92 28.18
CA LYS A 94 -6.92 -3.64 28.13
C LYS A 94 -6.21 -2.59 27.28
N LEU A 95 -5.59 -3.03 26.19
CA LEU A 95 -4.90 -2.17 25.26
C LEU A 95 -5.88 -1.26 24.53
N ASN A 96 -5.63 0.05 24.56
CA ASN A 96 -6.29 1.01 23.70
C ASN A 96 -5.35 1.33 22.51
N SER A 97 -5.83 1.10 21.30
CA SER A 97 -5.10 1.41 20.08
C SER A 97 -5.98 2.34 19.24
N ILE A 98 -5.54 3.58 19.06
CA ILE A 98 -6.36 4.64 18.47
C ILE A 98 -5.64 5.33 17.30
N PHE A 99 -6.42 5.81 16.36
CA PHE A 99 -5.94 6.67 15.28
C PHE A 99 -6.03 8.14 15.70
N LEU A 100 -4.90 8.84 15.71
CA LEU A 100 -4.81 10.24 16.14
C LEU A 100 -5.73 11.15 15.31
N PHE A 101 -5.72 10.96 13.99
CA PHE A 101 -6.48 11.79 13.06
C PHE A 101 -7.99 11.44 12.98
N TYR A 102 -8.45 10.53 13.78
CA TYR A 102 -9.88 10.43 14.05
C TYR A 102 -10.38 11.58 14.94
N PHE A 103 -9.52 12.06 15.84
CA PHE A 103 -9.82 13.14 16.78
C PHE A 103 -9.40 14.52 16.30
N TYR A 104 -8.45 14.56 15.38
CA TYR A 104 -7.90 15.80 14.81
C TYR A 104 -8.08 15.79 13.30
N LYS A 105 -8.34 16.98 12.72
CA LYS A 105 -8.46 17.10 11.26
C LYS A 105 -7.12 16.77 10.60
N TYR A 106 -7.12 15.74 9.79
CA TYR A 106 -5.97 15.39 8.95
C TYR A 106 -5.78 16.43 7.84
N ASP A 107 -4.57 16.93 7.67
CA ASP A 107 -4.17 17.81 6.58
C ASP A 107 -2.69 17.52 6.27
N ILE A 108 -2.46 16.72 5.23
CA ILE A 108 -1.12 16.24 4.87
C ILE A 108 -0.17 17.41 4.56
N TYR A 109 -0.66 18.49 3.95
CA TYR A 109 0.17 19.64 3.59
C TYR A 109 0.62 20.42 4.82
N LYS A 110 -0.26 20.62 5.79
CA LYS A 110 0.12 21.24 7.07
C LYS A 110 1.08 20.38 7.86
N ASN A 111 0.86 19.07 7.84
CA ASN A 111 1.78 18.12 8.47
C ASN A 111 3.16 18.21 7.81
N LEU A 112 3.23 18.22 6.48
CA LEU A 112 4.47 18.37 5.72
C LEU A 112 5.21 19.67 6.06
N GLU A 113 4.51 20.81 6.08
CA GLU A 113 5.08 22.11 6.48
C GLU A 113 5.63 22.07 7.91
N PHE A 114 4.92 21.41 8.80
CA PHE A 114 5.35 21.28 10.19
C PHE A 114 6.61 20.42 10.31
N VAL A 115 6.63 19.22 9.75
CA VAL A 115 7.76 18.30 9.90
C VAL A 115 9.00 18.79 9.18
N LYS A 116 8.87 19.55 8.08
CA LYS A 116 10.01 20.23 7.42
C LYS A 116 10.72 21.21 8.33
N LYS A 117 10.00 21.92 9.19
CA LYS A 117 10.61 22.82 10.21
C LYS A 117 11.37 22.06 11.29
N HIS A 118 11.12 20.76 11.41
CA HIS A 118 11.79 19.87 12.38
C HIS A 118 12.82 18.92 11.75
N GLY A 119 13.28 19.22 10.54
CA GLY A 119 14.37 18.51 9.90
C GLY A 119 13.97 17.41 8.91
N PHE A 120 12.66 17.26 8.62
CA PHE A 120 12.22 16.34 7.57
C PHE A 120 12.64 16.87 6.19
N SER A 121 13.26 16.03 5.40
CA SER A 121 13.64 16.31 4.01
C SER A 121 12.77 15.49 3.05
N VAL A 122 12.57 16.03 1.86
CA VAL A 122 11.81 15.38 0.78
C VAL A 122 12.76 14.88 -0.30
N ASP A 123 12.30 14.00 -1.17
CA ASP A 123 13.06 13.57 -2.35
C ASP A 123 13.21 14.75 -3.35
N ASP A 124 14.23 14.71 -4.20
CA ASP A 124 14.49 15.70 -5.23
C ASP A 124 13.52 15.63 -6.42
N ARG A 125 12.80 14.52 -6.54
CA ARG A 125 11.83 14.25 -7.60
C ARG A 125 10.61 13.48 -7.07
N PRO A 126 9.47 13.54 -7.78
CA PRO A 126 8.31 12.72 -7.45
C PRO A 126 8.64 11.23 -7.36
N LYS A 127 7.94 10.52 -6.48
CA LYS A 127 7.96 9.07 -6.43
C LYS A 127 7.31 8.48 -7.69
N GLU A 128 7.78 7.33 -8.11
CA GLU A 128 7.17 6.62 -9.25
C GLU A 128 5.73 6.22 -8.90
N GLY A 129 4.83 6.42 -9.85
CA GLY A 129 3.40 6.18 -9.66
C GLY A 129 2.61 7.34 -9.02
N THR A 130 3.27 8.44 -8.61
CA THR A 130 2.62 9.63 -8.06
C THR A 130 3.38 10.92 -8.39
N TYR A 131 2.74 12.06 -8.14
CA TYR A 131 3.33 13.40 -8.33
C TYR A 131 3.89 14.00 -7.02
N THR A 132 3.79 13.29 -5.90
CA THR A 132 4.35 13.73 -4.61
C THR A 132 5.79 13.24 -4.41
N ASN A 133 6.57 13.94 -3.59
CA ASN A 133 7.99 13.62 -3.33
C ASN A 133 8.32 13.52 -1.83
N TRP A 134 7.32 13.35 -0.98
CA TRP A 134 7.50 13.33 0.48
C TRP A 134 6.98 12.06 1.16
N GLU A 135 6.37 11.15 0.42
CA GLU A 135 5.81 9.92 0.96
C GLU A 135 6.71 8.72 0.67
N ASN A 136 6.66 7.72 1.55
CA ASN A 136 7.37 6.44 1.40
C ASN A 136 8.87 6.62 1.04
N LEU A 137 9.55 7.52 1.76
CA LEU A 137 10.95 7.83 1.50
C LEU A 137 11.91 6.75 2.04
N ASP A 138 11.43 5.93 2.94
CA ASP A 138 12.11 4.85 3.66
C ASP A 138 12.03 3.49 2.95
N GLU A 139 11.26 3.40 1.85
CA GLU A 139 11.02 2.14 1.15
C GLU A 139 11.34 2.27 -0.36
N LYS A 140 12.13 1.31 -0.90
CA LYS A 140 12.56 1.30 -2.30
C LYS A 140 11.49 0.82 -3.27
N TYR A 141 10.68 -0.15 -2.85
CA TYR A 141 9.78 -0.89 -3.74
C TYR A 141 8.32 -0.42 -3.69
N THR A 142 8.03 0.70 -3.02
CA THR A 142 6.70 1.31 -3.02
C THR A 142 6.16 1.53 -4.44
N GLY A 143 7.01 2.02 -5.35
CA GLY A 143 6.62 2.19 -6.76
C GLY A 143 6.15 0.88 -7.39
N MET A 144 6.80 -0.25 -7.06
CA MET A 144 6.42 -1.56 -7.54
C MET A 144 5.12 -2.06 -6.89
N HIS A 145 4.94 -1.83 -5.59
CA HIS A 145 3.66 -2.08 -4.90
C HIS A 145 2.51 -1.32 -5.57
N ASP A 146 2.68 -0.03 -5.83
CA ASP A 146 1.68 0.81 -6.49
C ASP A 146 1.41 0.38 -7.93
N TYR A 147 2.44 -0.07 -8.66
CA TYR A 147 2.28 -0.65 -9.99
C TYR A 147 1.46 -1.94 -9.95
N PHE A 148 1.71 -2.86 -9.00
CA PHE A 148 0.91 -4.05 -8.82
C PHE A 148 -0.54 -3.75 -8.37
N LYS A 149 -0.76 -2.71 -7.56
CA LYS A 149 -2.09 -2.18 -7.28
C LYS A 149 -2.79 -1.73 -8.56
N TRP A 150 -2.09 -0.95 -9.39
CA TRP A 150 -2.64 -0.42 -10.62
C TRP A 150 -3.02 -1.51 -11.62
N ILE A 151 -2.19 -2.54 -11.83
CA ILE A 151 -2.51 -3.63 -12.75
C ILE A 151 -3.68 -4.50 -12.28
N LYS A 152 -3.93 -4.58 -10.97
CA LYS A 152 -5.05 -5.33 -10.39
C LYS A 152 -6.37 -4.57 -10.44
N TYR A 153 -6.32 -3.29 -10.07
CA TYR A 153 -7.52 -2.48 -9.79
C TYR A 153 -7.77 -1.37 -10.82
N GLY A 154 -6.80 -1.07 -11.68
CA GLY A 154 -6.91 -0.02 -12.70
C GLY A 154 -6.67 1.40 -12.17
N PHE A 155 -6.29 1.57 -10.91
CA PHE A 155 -5.90 2.85 -10.33
C PHE A 155 -4.73 2.68 -9.37
N GLY A 156 -3.91 3.71 -9.25
CA GLY A 156 -2.71 3.71 -8.42
C GLY A 156 -2.68 4.89 -7.46
N ARG A 157 -1.50 5.20 -6.96
CA ARG A 157 -1.28 6.24 -5.95
C ARG A 157 -1.60 7.64 -6.47
N ALA A 158 -1.29 7.95 -7.73
CA ALA A 158 -1.63 9.27 -8.29
C ALA A 158 -3.14 9.52 -8.28
N THR A 159 -3.97 8.49 -8.52
CA THR A 159 -5.42 8.59 -8.41
C THR A 159 -5.87 8.83 -6.97
N ASP A 160 -5.28 8.17 -5.98
CA ASP A 160 -5.59 8.38 -4.56
C ASP A 160 -5.28 9.83 -4.17
N HIS A 161 -4.08 10.32 -4.47
CA HIS A 161 -3.65 11.68 -4.17
C HIS A 161 -4.51 12.73 -4.88
N ALA A 162 -4.75 12.57 -6.18
CA ALA A 162 -5.60 13.49 -6.94
C ALA A 162 -7.03 13.54 -6.38
N SER A 163 -7.58 12.40 -5.97
CA SER A 163 -8.90 12.31 -5.35
C SER A 163 -8.97 13.05 -4.01
N LEU A 164 -7.92 12.97 -3.20
CA LEU A 164 -7.80 13.73 -1.95
C LEU A 164 -7.65 15.22 -2.23
N ASP A 165 -6.76 15.60 -3.13
CA ASP A 165 -6.48 16.99 -3.45
C ASP A 165 -7.70 17.72 -4.06
N ILE A 166 -8.48 17.02 -4.90
CA ILE A 166 -9.75 17.55 -5.43
C ILE A 166 -10.76 17.73 -4.29
N ARG A 167 -10.92 16.75 -3.40
CA ARG A 167 -11.84 16.84 -2.26
C ARG A 167 -11.48 17.94 -1.28
N TYR A 168 -10.18 18.23 -1.13
CA TYR A 168 -9.69 19.33 -0.30
C TYR A 168 -9.65 20.69 -1.04
N GLY A 169 -10.06 20.72 -2.31
CA GLY A 169 -10.07 21.94 -3.13
C GLY A 169 -8.66 22.48 -3.45
N LYS A 170 -7.66 21.61 -3.46
CA LYS A 170 -6.26 21.97 -3.78
C LYS A 170 -6.03 22.05 -5.28
N ILE A 171 -6.64 21.14 -6.03
CA ILE A 171 -6.57 21.09 -7.50
C ILE A 171 -7.96 20.93 -8.10
N SER A 172 -8.12 21.30 -9.37
CA SER A 172 -9.33 21.01 -10.13
C SER A 172 -9.38 19.53 -10.55
N ARG A 173 -10.58 19.04 -10.96
CA ARG A 173 -10.72 17.70 -11.51
C ARG A 173 -9.87 17.51 -12.77
N ASP A 174 -9.84 18.51 -13.65
CA ASP A 174 -9.08 18.44 -14.91
C ASP A 174 -7.57 18.34 -14.64
N GLU A 175 -7.07 19.07 -13.67
CA GLU A 175 -5.69 18.97 -13.22
C GLU A 175 -5.40 17.60 -12.61
N GLY A 176 -6.30 17.07 -11.78
CA GLY A 176 -6.18 15.72 -11.23
C GLY A 176 -6.10 14.65 -12.33
N VAL A 177 -6.97 14.73 -13.35
CA VAL A 177 -6.93 13.81 -14.51
C VAL A 177 -5.60 13.93 -15.27
N ARG A 178 -5.08 15.15 -15.45
CA ARG A 178 -3.78 15.38 -16.09
C ARG A 178 -2.65 14.68 -15.31
N LEU A 179 -2.60 14.89 -13.99
CA LEU A 179 -1.58 14.29 -13.12
C LEU A 179 -1.66 12.76 -13.12
N VAL A 180 -2.85 12.19 -13.03
CA VAL A 180 -3.03 10.74 -13.11
C VAL A 180 -2.49 10.18 -14.42
N LYS A 181 -2.80 10.81 -15.57
CA LYS A 181 -2.28 10.39 -16.89
C LYS A 181 -0.76 10.48 -16.99
N GLU A 182 -0.16 11.48 -16.34
CA GLU A 182 1.28 11.71 -16.39
C GLU A 182 2.05 10.71 -15.54
N TYR A 183 1.55 10.36 -14.35
CA TYR A 183 2.32 9.62 -13.36
C TYR A 183 1.92 8.16 -13.18
N GLU A 184 0.69 7.78 -13.51
CA GLU A 184 0.18 6.43 -13.26
C GLU A 184 0.43 5.46 -14.42
N GLY A 185 0.53 4.18 -14.11
CA GLY A 185 0.54 3.10 -15.11
C GLY A 185 1.89 2.80 -15.74
N LYS A 186 2.95 3.40 -15.27
CA LYS A 186 4.31 3.18 -15.75
C LYS A 186 5.03 2.18 -14.86
N ILE A 187 5.82 1.29 -15.49
CA ILE A 187 6.72 0.40 -14.77
C ILE A 187 7.74 1.26 -14.01
N PRO A 188 7.89 1.10 -12.68
CA PRO A 188 8.86 1.86 -11.91
C PRO A 188 10.28 1.41 -12.24
N LEU A 189 11.12 2.33 -12.72
CA LEU A 189 12.45 2.03 -13.23
C LEU A 189 13.59 2.37 -12.27
N ARG A 190 13.31 3.21 -11.24
CA ARG A 190 14.35 3.74 -10.33
C ARG A 190 15.15 2.64 -9.63
N TYR A 191 14.46 1.60 -9.17
CA TYR A 191 15.05 0.46 -8.49
C TYR A 191 14.75 -0.88 -9.18
N PHE A 192 14.39 -0.85 -10.48
CA PHE A 192 13.88 -2.02 -11.16
C PHE A 192 14.89 -3.18 -11.22
N ASN A 193 16.16 -2.88 -11.51
CA ASN A 193 17.17 -3.94 -11.57
C ASN A 193 17.47 -4.54 -10.19
N GLU A 194 17.53 -3.70 -9.13
CA GLU A 194 17.65 -4.19 -7.74
C GLU A 194 16.45 -5.06 -7.36
N PHE A 195 15.24 -4.61 -7.74
CA PHE A 195 14.02 -5.40 -7.52
C PHE A 195 14.07 -6.78 -8.19
N LEU A 196 14.53 -6.84 -9.45
CA LEU A 196 14.66 -8.13 -10.16
C LEU A 196 15.68 -9.03 -9.47
N GLU A 197 16.82 -8.48 -9.03
CA GLU A 197 17.85 -9.22 -8.31
C GLU A 197 17.31 -9.75 -6.97
N ASP A 198 16.69 -8.92 -6.16
CA ASP A 198 16.15 -9.29 -4.84
C ASP A 198 15.02 -10.33 -4.94
N MET A 199 14.25 -10.29 -6.03
CA MET A 199 13.17 -11.25 -6.28
C MET A 199 13.62 -12.48 -7.08
N GLU A 200 14.91 -12.60 -7.40
CA GLU A 200 15.47 -13.67 -8.21
C GLU A 200 14.74 -13.83 -9.58
N LEU A 201 14.43 -12.69 -10.22
CA LEU A 201 13.70 -12.62 -11.50
C LEU A 201 14.56 -12.05 -12.60
N ASP A 202 14.33 -12.54 -13.81
CA ASP A 202 14.68 -11.81 -15.03
C ASP A 202 13.49 -10.96 -15.53
N ARG A 203 13.71 -10.18 -16.59
CA ARG A 203 12.66 -9.34 -17.17
C ARG A 203 11.48 -10.15 -17.71
N GLU A 204 11.73 -11.32 -18.29
CA GLU A 204 10.68 -12.19 -18.80
C GLU A 204 9.81 -12.75 -17.65
N GLY A 205 10.45 -13.19 -16.58
CA GLY A 205 9.78 -13.61 -15.34
C GLY A 205 8.93 -12.53 -14.74
N PHE A 206 9.43 -11.27 -14.70
CA PHE A 206 8.66 -10.13 -14.25
C PHE A 206 7.38 -9.93 -15.09
N TYR A 207 7.48 -9.91 -16.42
CA TYR A 207 6.30 -9.75 -17.27
C TYR A 207 5.30 -10.90 -17.12
N LYS A 208 5.75 -12.13 -16.95
CA LYS A 208 4.86 -13.28 -16.66
C LYS A 208 4.09 -13.09 -15.35
N ILE A 209 4.75 -12.52 -14.32
CA ILE A 209 4.08 -12.20 -13.05
C ILE A 209 3.08 -11.05 -13.24
N VAL A 210 3.45 -10.00 -13.96
CA VAL A 210 2.53 -8.90 -14.29
C VAL A 210 1.28 -9.45 -15.00
N ASP A 211 1.45 -10.27 -16.03
CA ASP A 211 0.35 -10.85 -16.81
C ASP A 211 -0.54 -11.78 -15.96
N LYS A 212 0.04 -12.46 -14.99
CA LYS A 212 -0.72 -13.29 -14.04
C LYS A 212 -1.66 -12.48 -13.15
N PHE A 213 -1.26 -11.27 -12.75
CA PHE A 213 -2.01 -10.43 -11.80
C PHE A 213 -2.80 -9.30 -12.48
N ALA A 214 -2.49 -8.96 -13.71
CA ALA A 214 -3.19 -7.91 -14.44
C ALA A 214 -4.66 -8.29 -14.70
N ASN A 215 -5.54 -7.31 -14.48
CA ASN A 215 -6.98 -7.51 -14.65
C ASN A 215 -7.37 -7.44 -16.13
N ARG A 216 -7.79 -8.58 -16.68
CA ARG A 216 -8.19 -8.72 -18.09
C ARG A 216 -9.43 -7.88 -18.46
N ASP A 217 -10.23 -7.46 -17.49
CA ASP A 217 -11.39 -6.61 -17.76
C ASP A 217 -10.99 -5.13 -17.95
N ILE A 218 -9.86 -4.74 -17.42
CA ILE A 218 -9.35 -3.35 -17.42
C ILE A 218 -8.41 -3.08 -18.59
N PHE A 219 -7.55 -4.04 -18.93
CA PHE A 219 -6.49 -3.85 -19.91
C PHE A 219 -6.82 -4.47 -21.26
N GLU A 220 -6.28 -3.86 -22.34
CA GLU A 220 -6.47 -4.33 -23.70
C GLU A 220 -5.74 -5.66 -23.94
N LEU A 221 -6.37 -6.49 -24.73
CA LEU A 221 -5.81 -7.76 -25.20
C LEU A 221 -5.70 -7.75 -26.73
N ASP A 222 -4.74 -8.46 -27.25
CA ASP A 222 -4.62 -8.73 -28.69
C ASP A 222 -5.54 -9.88 -29.15
N GLU A 223 -5.44 -10.26 -30.41
CA GLU A 223 -6.20 -11.35 -31.03
C GLU A 223 -5.91 -12.74 -30.42
N ASN A 224 -4.73 -12.91 -29.80
CA ASN A 224 -4.32 -14.14 -29.16
C ASN A 224 -4.71 -14.18 -27.66
N GLY A 225 -5.28 -13.08 -27.17
CA GLY A 225 -5.63 -12.91 -25.76
C GLY A 225 -4.46 -12.48 -24.86
N GLU A 226 -3.35 -12.04 -25.42
CA GLU A 226 -2.21 -11.52 -24.67
C GLU A 226 -2.38 -10.02 -24.39
N PHE A 227 -1.81 -9.51 -23.30
CA PHE A 227 -1.90 -8.10 -22.96
C PHE A 227 -1.14 -7.21 -23.93
N LYS A 228 -1.83 -6.20 -24.46
CA LYS A 228 -1.18 -5.15 -25.25
C LYS A 228 -0.35 -4.22 -24.38
N ARG A 229 0.80 -3.82 -24.91
CA ARG A 229 1.75 -2.93 -24.26
C ARG A 229 2.17 -1.80 -25.19
N ASP A 230 2.51 -0.66 -24.58
CA ASP A 230 3.13 0.44 -25.31
C ASP A 230 4.60 0.16 -25.63
N SER A 231 5.28 1.14 -26.27
CA SER A 231 6.69 1.03 -26.63
C SER A 231 7.63 0.94 -25.43
N GLU A 232 7.17 1.29 -24.23
CA GLU A 232 7.94 1.23 -22.97
C GLU A 232 7.64 -0.05 -22.18
N GLY A 233 6.69 -0.88 -22.67
CA GLY A 233 6.29 -2.14 -22.04
C GLY A 233 5.14 -2.00 -21.03
N ASN A 234 4.54 -0.83 -20.90
CA ASN A 234 3.43 -0.61 -19.99
C ASN A 234 2.11 -1.16 -20.56
N LEU A 235 1.23 -1.65 -19.69
CA LEU A 235 -0.09 -2.14 -20.09
C LEU A 235 -0.99 -1.00 -20.60
N ILE A 236 -1.79 -1.27 -21.62
CA ILE A 236 -2.73 -0.31 -22.20
C ILE A 236 -4.12 -0.54 -21.64
N LYS A 237 -4.71 0.50 -21.02
CA LYS A 237 -6.09 0.44 -20.52
C LYS A 237 -7.10 0.49 -21.65
N LYS A 238 -8.20 -0.28 -21.52
CA LYS A 238 -9.37 -0.21 -22.43
C LYS A 238 -10.08 1.15 -22.38
N PHE A 239 -10.06 1.78 -21.22
CA PHE A 239 -10.71 3.08 -20.98
C PHE A 239 -9.71 3.99 -20.23
N ASN A 240 -9.52 5.18 -20.76
CA ASN A 240 -8.78 6.23 -20.08
C ASN A 240 -9.78 7.17 -19.39
N PRO A 241 -9.46 7.70 -18.18
CA PRO A 241 -10.30 8.67 -17.48
C PRO A 241 -10.52 9.96 -18.27
#